data_6cd6fe56601b05479123860e8a045070
#
_entry.id   6cd6fe56601b05479123860e8a045070
#
_cell.length_a   1.000
_cell.length_b   1.000
_cell.length_c   1.000
_cell.angle_alpha   90.00
_cell.angle_beta   90.00
_cell.angle_gamma   90.00
#
_symmetry.space_group_name_H-M   'P 1'
#
loop_
_entity.id
_entity.type
_entity.pdbx_description
1 polymer ?
#
loop_
_entity_poly.entity_id
_entity_poly.type
_entity_poly.pdbx_seq_one_letter_code
_entity_poly.pdbx_strand_id
1 'polypeptide(L)'
;MEISKYLRDHSRTIMGKQQLIVGSVAKALEIIPRQICDNAGLDATDVLNKLRMRHAQGDLWCGVDVESEGVQDNMKKFVWEPSLVKTNALSSAIDAACLILSVDETVRNPQSEVSLPSQTLNLIRTKADN
;
A
#
# COMPACT_ATOMS: atom_id res chain seq x y z
N MET A 1 12.74 -2.95 -2.35
CA MET A 1 13.85 -1.97 -2.16
C MET A 1 14.61 -1.71 -3.47
N GLU A 2 15.06 -2.73 -4.21
CA GLU A 2 15.84 -2.51 -5.45
C GLU A 2 15.09 -1.68 -6.50
N ILE A 3 13.80 -1.96 -6.73
CA ILE A 3 12.96 -1.14 -7.64
C ILE A 3 12.87 0.31 -7.15
N SER A 4 12.75 0.54 -5.86
CA SER A 4 12.74 1.90 -5.27
C SER A 4 14.06 2.63 -5.55
N LYS A 5 15.20 1.96 -5.37
CA LYS A 5 16.53 2.51 -5.70
C LYS A 5 16.61 2.86 -7.19
N TYR A 6 16.27 1.91 -8.06
CA TYR A 6 16.32 2.13 -9.52
C TYR A 6 15.43 3.31 -9.95
N LEU A 7 14.19 3.39 -9.46
CA LEU A 7 13.29 4.50 -9.78
C LEU A 7 13.82 5.84 -9.26
N ARG A 8 14.45 5.85 -8.10
CA ARG A 8 15.06 7.06 -7.53
C ARG A 8 16.22 7.55 -8.38
N ASP A 9 17.07 6.66 -8.86
CA ASP A 9 18.17 7.00 -9.72
C ASP A 9 17.67 7.43 -11.10
N HIS A 10 16.68 6.72 -11.65
CA HIS A 10 16.03 7.09 -12.92
C HIS A 10 15.32 8.45 -12.81
N SER A 11 14.69 8.77 -11.69
CA SER A 11 14.01 10.06 -11.51
C SER A 11 14.96 11.25 -11.67
N ARG A 12 16.25 11.09 -11.36
CA ARG A 12 17.25 12.15 -11.53
C ARG A 12 17.61 12.41 -12.98
N THR A 13 17.33 11.48 -13.89
CA THR A 13 17.58 11.62 -15.33
C THR A 13 16.40 12.27 -16.05
N ILE A 14 15.23 12.34 -15.42
CA ILE A 14 14.01 12.92 -16.00
C ILE A 14 13.92 14.40 -15.60
N MET A 15 13.54 15.23 -16.56
CA MET A 15 13.31 16.67 -16.30
C MET A 15 11.82 16.97 -16.05
N GLY A 16 11.56 18.03 -15.29
CA GLY A 16 10.23 18.57 -15.07
C GLY A 16 9.40 17.87 -14.00
N LYS A 17 8.07 18.03 -14.07
CA LYS A 17 7.13 17.54 -13.04
C LYS A 17 7.13 16.02 -12.90
N GLN A 18 7.43 15.30 -13.97
CA GLN A 18 7.48 13.83 -13.97
C GLN A 18 8.55 13.29 -13.01
N GLN A 19 9.65 13.99 -12.84
CA GLN A 19 10.69 13.65 -11.87
C GLN A 19 10.14 13.50 -10.46
N LEU A 20 9.30 14.44 -10.03
CA LEU A 20 8.69 14.42 -8.69
C LEU A 20 7.75 13.22 -8.50
N ILE A 21 6.98 12.90 -9.55
CA ILE A 21 6.04 11.78 -9.51
C ILE A 21 6.80 10.46 -9.40
N VAL A 22 7.80 10.23 -10.26
CA VAL A 22 8.62 9.01 -10.22
C VAL A 22 9.35 8.87 -8.88
N GLY A 23 9.88 9.98 -8.35
CA GLY A 23 10.50 10.00 -7.02
C GLY A 23 9.53 9.68 -5.89
N SER A 24 8.28 10.12 -6.00
CA SER A 24 7.23 9.82 -5.02
C SER A 24 6.83 8.35 -5.05
N VAL A 25 6.70 7.74 -6.24
CA VAL A 25 6.45 6.30 -6.40
C VAL A 25 7.60 5.49 -5.81
N ALA A 26 8.85 5.88 -6.08
CA ALA A 26 10.03 5.23 -5.51
C ALA A 26 10.00 5.23 -3.98
N LYS A 27 9.60 6.36 -3.37
CA LYS A 27 9.44 6.48 -1.92
C LYS A 27 8.27 5.64 -1.39
N ALA A 28 7.16 5.59 -2.12
CA ALA A 28 5.99 4.80 -1.74
C ALA A 28 6.29 3.30 -1.66
N LEU A 29 7.16 2.77 -2.54
CA LEU A 29 7.55 1.36 -2.50
C LEU A 29 8.31 0.96 -1.22
N GLU A 30 8.91 1.90 -0.50
CA GLU A 30 9.58 1.64 0.77
C GLU A 30 8.59 1.35 1.93
N ILE A 31 7.30 1.60 1.73
CA ILE A 31 6.28 1.26 2.74
C ILE A 31 6.14 -0.24 2.92
N ILE A 32 6.42 -1.04 1.88
CA ILE A 32 6.27 -2.50 1.93
C ILE A 32 7.19 -3.12 3.00
N PRO A 33 8.52 -2.94 2.96
CA PRO A 33 9.40 -3.46 4.02
C PRO A 33 9.14 -2.78 5.37
N ARG A 34 8.74 -1.52 5.40
CA ARG A 34 8.35 -0.83 6.65
C ARG A 34 7.17 -1.54 7.30
N GLN A 35 6.11 -1.81 6.55
CA GLN A 35 4.92 -2.46 7.09
C GLN A 35 5.20 -3.90 7.58
N ILE A 36 6.11 -4.61 6.91
CA ILE A 36 6.55 -5.93 7.38
C ILE A 36 7.23 -5.81 8.74
N CYS A 37 8.13 -4.84 8.91
CA CYS A 37 8.81 -4.59 10.19
C CYS A 37 7.81 -4.19 11.28
N ASP A 38 6.92 -3.24 10.99
CA ASP A 38 5.90 -2.78 11.95
C ASP A 38 4.99 -3.92 12.40
N ASN A 39 4.56 -4.79 11.47
CA ASN A 39 3.72 -5.95 11.77
C ASN A 39 4.47 -7.02 12.61
N ALA A 40 5.79 -7.10 12.45
CA ALA A 40 6.65 -8.01 13.21
C ALA A 40 7.13 -7.42 14.55
N GLY A 41 6.83 -6.15 14.82
CA GLY A 41 7.31 -5.45 16.03
C GLY A 41 8.78 -5.05 15.99
N LEU A 42 9.39 -4.97 14.80
CA LEU A 42 10.79 -4.60 14.61
C LEU A 42 10.95 -3.08 14.46
N ASP A 43 12.16 -2.57 14.75
CA ASP A 43 12.50 -1.19 14.41
C ASP A 43 12.60 -1.02 12.88
N ALA A 44 11.47 -0.58 12.30
CA ALA A 44 11.37 -0.37 10.87
C ALA A 44 12.39 0.65 10.34
N THR A 45 12.80 1.63 11.13
CA THR A 45 13.74 2.67 10.70
C THR A 45 15.14 2.12 10.57
N ASP A 46 15.59 1.33 11.55
CA ASP A 46 16.91 0.71 11.53
C ASP A 46 17.01 -0.33 10.40
N VAL A 47 16.00 -1.21 10.27
CA VAL A 47 15.98 -2.22 9.20
C VAL A 47 15.95 -1.58 7.81
N LEU A 48 15.16 -0.51 7.60
CA LEU A 48 15.14 0.21 6.33
C LEU A 48 16.49 0.84 5.97
N ASN A 49 17.19 1.41 6.96
CA ASN A 49 18.50 1.98 6.72
C ASN A 49 19.53 0.90 6.36
N LYS A 50 19.48 -0.26 7.02
CA LYS A 50 20.30 -1.42 6.67
C LYS A 50 20.00 -1.93 5.26
N LEU A 51 18.70 -2.01 4.88
CA LEU A 51 18.29 -2.40 3.52
C LEU A 51 18.81 -1.43 2.47
N ARG A 52 18.65 -0.11 2.69
CA ARG A 52 19.17 0.92 1.77
C ARG A 52 20.69 0.77 1.57
N MET A 53 21.43 0.57 2.66
CA MET A 53 22.88 0.36 2.61
C MET A 53 23.25 -0.89 1.81
N ARG A 54 22.60 -2.03 2.06
CA ARG A 54 22.85 -3.28 1.34
C ARG A 54 22.55 -3.16 -0.16
N HIS A 55 21.41 -2.58 -0.52
CA HIS A 55 21.07 -2.35 -1.93
C HIS A 55 22.01 -1.34 -2.60
N ALA A 56 22.55 -0.35 -1.87
CA ALA A 56 23.57 0.55 -2.39
C ALA A 56 24.89 -0.18 -2.67
N GLN A 57 25.22 -1.22 -1.90
CA GLN A 57 26.39 -2.08 -2.11
C GLN A 57 26.21 -3.11 -3.24
N GLY A 58 25.00 -3.23 -3.80
CA GLY A 58 24.68 -4.14 -4.90
C GLY A 58 24.03 -5.47 -4.49
N ASP A 59 23.62 -5.63 -3.24
CA ASP A 59 22.92 -6.81 -2.75
C ASP A 59 21.46 -6.80 -3.23
N LEU A 60 21.20 -7.29 -4.44
CA LEU A 60 19.90 -7.23 -5.12
C LEU A 60 18.79 -7.99 -4.36
N TRP A 61 19.13 -9.10 -3.72
CA TRP A 61 18.17 -10.02 -3.11
C TRP A 61 17.96 -9.81 -1.62
N CYS A 62 18.51 -8.72 -1.09
CA CYS A 62 18.41 -8.40 0.32
C CYS A 62 16.97 -7.97 0.68
N GLY A 63 16.42 -8.57 1.73
CA GLY A 63 15.09 -8.28 2.25
C GLY A 63 15.03 -8.29 3.77
N VAL A 64 13.83 -8.04 4.32
CA VAL A 64 13.59 -8.08 5.75
C VAL A 64 13.68 -9.54 6.25
N ASP A 65 14.39 -9.73 7.35
CA ASP A 65 14.39 -10.97 8.10
C ASP A 65 13.61 -10.77 9.42
N VAL A 66 12.49 -11.46 9.52
CA VAL A 66 11.62 -11.40 10.70
C VAL A 66 12.16 -12.27 11.82
N GLU A 67 12.90 -13.35 11.50
CA GLU A 67 13.42 -14.29 12.49
C GLU A 67 14.63 -13.75 13.23
N SER A 68 15.59 -13.13 12.50
CA SER A 68 16.82 -12.57 13.08
C SER A 68 16.75 -11.06 13.34
N GLU A 69 15.55 -10.45 13.19
CA GLU A 69 15.31 -9.03 13.44
C GLU A 69 16.23 -8.11 12.61
N GLY A 70 16.48 -8.47 11.36
CA GLY A 70 17.45 -7.78 10.53
C GLY A 70 17.18 -7.82 9.03
N VAL A 71 18.25 -8.04 8.29
CA VAL A 71 18.23 -8.14 6.84
C VAL A 71 18.94 -9.41 6.38
N GLN A 72 18.38 -10.09 5.39
CA GLN A 72 18.89 -11.34 4.84
C GLN A 72 18.80 -11.38 3.32
N ASP A 73 19.47 -12.37 2.72
CA ASP A 73 19.32 -12.70 1.31
C ASP A 73 18.11 -13.62 1.13
N ASN A 74 17.00 -13.05 0.63
CA ASN A 74 15.74 -13.77 0.44
C ASN A 74 15.84 -14.87 -0.62
N MET A 75 16.77 -14.76 -1.59
CA MET A 75 16.99 -15.79 -2.59
C MET A 75 17.55 -17.07 -1.94
N LYS A 76 18.51 -16.95 -1.03
CA LYS A 76 19.10 -18.07 -0.29
C LYS A 76 18.13 -18.68 0.72
N LYS A 77 17.22 -17.90 1.25
CA LYS A 77 16.18 -18.34 2.21
C LYS A 77 14.93 -18.88 1.55
N PHE A 78 14.89 -18.99 0.23
CA PHE A 78 13.74 -19.49 -0.54
C PHE A 78 12.45 -18.70 -0.35
N VAL A 79 12.56 -17.41 -0.03
CA VAL A 79 11.42 -16.49 0.04
C VAL A 79 11.10 -16.01 -1.37
N TRP A 80 10.36 -16.83 -2.12
CA TRP A 80 10.03 -16.58 -3.52
C TRP A 80 8.54 -16.36 -3.72
N GLU A 81 8.25 -15.59 -4.72
CA GLU A 81 6.88 -15.31 -5.16
C GLU A 81 6.86 -15.20 -6.69
N PRO A 82 5.79 -15.63 -7.37
CA PRO A 82 5.67 -15.44 -8.82
C PRO A 82 5.73 -13.96 -9.18
N SER A 83 6.57 -13.60 -10.16
CA SER A 83 6.75 -12.21 -10.61
C SER A 83 5.44 -11.56 -11.09
N LEU A 84 4.53 -12.37 -11.67
CA LEU A 84 3.23 -11.92 -12.13
C LEU A 84 2.39 -11.29 -11.01
N VAL A 85 2.45 -11.84 -9.79
CA VAL A 85 1.74 -11.30 -8.62
C VAL A 85 2.19 -9.87 -8.32
N LYS A 86 3.50 -9.62 -8.32
CA LYS A 86 4.04 -8.27 -8.07
C LYS A 86 3.74 -7.30 -9.20
N THR A 87 3.83 -7.76 -10.44
CA THR A 87 3.52 -6.92 -11.60
C THR A 87 2.06 -6.47 -11.57
N ASN A 88 1.13 -7.40 -11.34
CA ASN A 88 -0.29 -7.07 -11.24
C ASN A 88 -0.61 -6.18 -10.04
N ALA A 89 0.00 -6.45 -8.88
CA ALA A 89 -0.20 -5.63 -7.68
C ALA A 89 0.26 -4.19 -7.89
N LEU A 90 1.42 -3.98 -8.51
CA LEU A 90 1.94 -2.63 -8.80
C LEU A 90 1.07 -1.90 -9.83
N SER A 91 0.64 -2.58 -10.91
CA SER A 91 -0.25 -1.99 -11.91
C SER A 91 -1.56 -1.55 -11.28
N SER A 92 -2.23 -2.44 -10.53
CA SER A 92 -3.50 -2.13 -9.86
C SER A 92 -3.37 -1.01 -8.83
N ALA A 93 -2.24 -0.95 -8.10
CA ALA A 93 -1.99 0.11 -7.13
C ALA A 93 -1.81 1.47 -7.82
N ILE A 94 -1.13 1.52 -8.97
CA ILE A 94 -0.97 2.74 -9.75
C ILE A 94 -2.32 3.20 -10.32
N ASP A 95 -3.12 2.29 -10.87
CA ASP A 95 -4.46 2.59 -11.38
C ASP A 95 -5.37 3.15 -10.28
N ALA A 96 -5.35 2.53 -9.11
CA ALA A 96 -6.11 3.02 -7.95
C ALA A 96 -5.64 4.42 -7.50
N ALA A 97 -4.33 4.66 -7.48
CA ALA A 97 -3.78 5.97 -7.14
C ALA A 97 -4.21 7.04 -8.16
N CYS A 98 -4.23 6.72 -9.45
CA CYS A 98 -4.71 7.63 -10.50
C CYS A 98 -6.20 7.95 -10.31
N LEU A 99 -7.03 6.96 -9.96
CA LEU A 99 -8.44 7.18 -9.67
C LEU A 99 -8.64 8.11 -8.46
N ILE A 100 -7.89 7.90 -7.37
CA ILE A 100 -7.96 8.76 -6.18
C ILE A 100 -7.54 10.19 -6.52
N LEU A 101 -6.47 10.36 -7.29
CA LEU A 101 -5.98 11.67 -7.70
C LEU A 101 -6.92 12.41 -8.68
N SER A 102 -7.81 11.69 -9.36
CA SER A 102 -8.81 12.27 -10.28
C SER A 102 -10.10 12.72 -9.58
N VAL A 103 -10.24 12.46 -8.27
CA VAL A 103 -11.42 12.87 -7.49
C VAL A 103 -11.26 14.34 -7.06
N ASP A 104 -12.14 15.21 -7.56
CA ASP A 104 -12.14 16.64 -7.22
C ASP A 104 -12.94 16.92 -5.94
N GLU A 105 -14.09 16.25 -5.76
CA GLU A 105 -14.98 16.48 -4.64
C GLU A 105 -15.72 15.21 -4.23
N THR A 106 -15.97 15.05 -2.94
CA THR A 106 -16.83 13.98 -2.38
C THR A 106 -18.08 14.58 -1.76
N VAL A 107 -19.26 14.25 -2.30
CA VAL A 107 -20.55 14.66 -1.74
C VAL A 107 -21.06 13.57 -0.82
N ARG A 108 -21.20 13.89 0.48
CA ARG A 108 -21.78 13.00 1.46
C ARG A 108 -23.30 13.18 1.46
N ASN A 109 -24.01 12.17 0.95
CA ASN A 109 -25.48 12.18 0.99
C ASN A 109 -25.92 11.59 2.35
N PRO A 110 -26.68 12.35 3.19
CA PRO A 110 -27.24 11.80 4.42
C PRO A 110 -28.27 10.72 4.08
N GLN A 111 -28.29 9.67 4.88
CA GLN A 111 -29.29 8.60 4.75
C GLN A 111 -30.69 9.21 4.85
N SER A 112 -31.52 8.96 3.84
CA SER A 112 -32.94 9.37 3.90
C SER A 112 -33.66 8.54 4.96
N GLU A 113 -34.15 9.19 6.00
CA GLU A 113 -35.09 8.55 6.94
C GLU A 113 -36.41 8.35 6.22
N VAL A 114 -36.75 7.11 5.93
CA VAL A 114 -38.08 6.74 5.48
C VAL A 114 -39.00 6.80 6.72
N SER A 115 -39.59 7.93 6.96
CA SER A 115 -40.69 8.04 7.95
C SER A 115 -41.91 7.27 7.40
N LEU A 116 -42.13 6.06 7.88
CA LEU A 116 -43.35 5.33 7.62
C LEU A 116 -44.53 6.15 8.18
N PRO A 117 -45.58 6.38 7.38
CA PRO A 117 -46.78 7.06 7.88
C PRO A 117 -47.34 6.32 9.10
N SER A 118 -47.70 7.06 10.15
CA SER A 118 -48.15 6.51 11.44
C SER A 118 -49.34 5.54 11.33
N GLN A 119 -50.05 5.57 10.21
CA GLN A 119 -51.15 4.63 9.89
C GLN A 119 -50.66 3.20 9.60
N THR A 120 -49.45 3.03 9.05
CA THR A 120 -48.86 1.71 8.74
C THR A 120 -48.34 1.00 9.99
N LEU A 121 -47.88 1.75 10.98
CA LEU A 121 -47.43 1.23 12.29
C LEU A 121 -48.62 0.65 13.10
N ASN A 122 -49.80 1.26 13.01
CA ASN A 122 -50.99 0.77 13.72
C ASN A 122 -51.55 -0.52 13.09
N LEU A 123 -51.41 -0.70 11.77
CA LEU A 123 -51.86 -1.91 11.06
C LEU A 123 -50.94 -3.13 11.36
N ILE A 124 -49.69 -2.89 11.63
CA ILE A 124 -48.72 -3.96 11.99
C ILE A 124 -48.92 -4.38 13.45
N ARG A 125 -49.24 -3.42 14.35
CA ARG A 125 -49.47 -3.68 15.77
C ARG A 125 -50.75 -4.47 16.04
N THR A 126 -51.82 -4.22 15.31
CA THR A 126 -53.12 -4.94 15.41
C THR A 126 -53.07 -6.35 14.82
N LYS A 127 -52.06 -6.70 13.98
CA LYS A 127 -51.86 -8.06 13.45
C LYS A 127 -50.96 -8.93 14.31
N ALA A 128 -50.25 -8.34 15.29
CA ALA A 128 -49.36 -9.09 16.19
C ALA A 128 -50.08 -9.53 17.48
N ASP A 129 -51.26 -8.96 17.75
CA ASP A 129 -52.06 -9.23 18.96
C ASP A 129 -53.25 -10.19 18.71
N ASN A 130 -53.36 -10.80 17.51
CA ASN A 130 -54.31 -11.87 17.15
C ASN A 130 -53.53 -13.13 16.71
#